data_388e675e95b72d75414190b7f8220a80
#
_entry.id   388e675e95b72d75414190b7f8220a80
#
_cell.length_a   1.000
_cell.length_b   1.000
_cell.length_c   1.000
_cell.angle_alpha   90.00
_cell.angle_beta   90.00
_cell.angle_gamma   90.00
#
_symmetry.space_group_name_H-M   'P 1'
#
loop_
_entity.id
_entity.type
_entity.pdbx_description
1 polymer ?
#
loop_
_entity_poly.entity_id
_entity_poly.type
_entity_poly.pdbx_seq_one_letter_code
_entity_poly.pdbx_strand_id
1 'polypeptide(L)'
;ANQIYIFSLIPLLAAIFHLNISHLKSSQKIIYIIIFFVLISTVKFHIRYNIDRKFHDLEAVNKINAIDASIIHNNLNGLKWITKFNKNSKDEINTVKKAVEIIKNDNRKKILITHYQFISTILDEDLNILNRWYLWDNNTHPTENHKYFEFYKNMVNKNIKENDVKVIYLLGQDKEILFRHVENYFTNLCFKNKIVEKNRFSVHEIINCKK
;
A
#
# COMPACT_ATOMS: atom_id res chain seq x y z
N ALA A 1 7.03 -10.73 -6.83
CA ALA A 1 8.37 -10.29 -7.20
C ALA A 1 8.29 -9.16 -8.21
N ASN A 2 8.95 -8.06 -7.91
CA ASN A 2 8.86 -6.77 -8.57
C ASN A 2 9.38 -6.80 -10.01
N GLN A 3 8.57 -7.27 -10.93
CA GLN A 3 8.86 -7.18 -12.37
C GLN A 3 8.89 -5.73 -12.89
N ILE A 4 8.38 -4.77 -12.11
CA ILE A 4 8.35 -3.34 -12.46
C ILE A 4 9.76 -2.77 -12.66
N TYR A 5 10.76 -3.22 -11.90
CA TYR A 5 12.14 -2.75 -12.05
C TYR A 5 12.79 -3.16 -13.36
N ILE A 6 12.34 -4.24 -13.98
CA ILE A 6 12.85 -4.69 -15.29
C ILE A 6 12.53 -3.64 -16.35
N PHE A 7 11.36 -3.00 -16.28
CA PHE A 7 10.95 -1.99 -17.25
C PHE A 7 11.83 -0.73 -17.23
N SER A 8 12.36 -0.35 -16.07
CA SER A 8 13.28 0.79 -15.96
C SER A 8 14.68 0.46 -16.53
N LEU A 9 15.04 -0.82 -16.60
CA LEU A 9 16.30 -1.27 -17.19
C LEU A 9 16.26 -1.41 -18.72
N ILE A 10 15.06 -1.51 -19.31
CA ILE A 10 14.92 -1.70 -20.75
C ILE A 10 15.60 -0.58 -21.57
N PRO A 11 15.42 0.73 -21.28
CA PRO A 11 16.09 1.79 -22.01
C PRO A 11 17.61 1.71 -21.90
N LEU A 12 18.13 1.37 -20.71
CA LEU A 12 19.56 1.21 -20.49
C LEU A 12 20.13 0.03 -21.27
N LEU A 13 19.48 -1.12 -21.23
CA LEU A 13 19.87 -2.30 -21.99
C LEU A 13 19.78 -2.05 -23.51
N ALA A 14 18.75 -1.35 -23.97
CA ALA A 14 18.59 -0.97 -25.37
C ALA A 14 19.72 -0.02 -25.85
N ALA A 15 20.11 0.94 -25.00
CA ALA A 15 21.23 1.85 -25.32
C ALA A 15 22.58 1.11 -25.40
N ILE A 16 22.87 0.23 -24.43
CA ILE A 16 24.07 -0.61 -24.42
C ILE A 16 24.10 -1.51 -25.66
N PHE A 17 22.97 -2.13 -25.98
CA PHE A 17 22.83 -3.00 -27.14
C PHE A 17 23.03 -2.23 -28.45
N HIS A 18 22.45 -1.04 -28.56
CA HIS A 18 22.64 -0.16 -29.73
C HIS A 18 24.12 0.23 -29.95
N LEU A 19 24.80 0.63 -28.87
CA LEU A 19 26.23 0.96 -28.91
C LEU A 19 27.06 -0.24 -29.38
N ASN A 20 26.83 -1.42 -28.86
CA ASN A 20 27.54 -2.63 -29.24
C ASN A 20 27.30 -2.98 -30.75
N ILE A 21 26.06 -2.88 -31.23
CA ILE A 21 25.74 -3.16 -32.64
C ILE A 21 26.35 -2.12 -33.56
N SER A 22 26.39 -0.86 -33.19
CA SER A 22 26.98 0.20 -34.01
C SER A 22 28.49 0.01 -34.24
N HIS A 23 29.19 -0.60 -33.28
CA HIS A 23 30.60 -0.96 -33.38
C HIS A 23 30.85 -2.26 -34.17
N LEU A 24 29.92 -3.18 -34.15
CA LEU A 24 29.98 -4.41 -34.94
C LEU A 24 29.40 -4.10 -36.32
N LYS A 25 30.18 -3.97 -37.35
CA LYS A 25 29.70 -3.83 -38.78
C LYS A 25 28.68 -4.95 -39.09
N SER A 26 27.54 -4.93 -38.43
CA SER A 26 26.55 -5.99 -38.44
C SER A 26 25.76 -5.97 -39.74
N SER A 27 25.51 -7.14 -40.30
CA SER A 27 24.69 -7.27 -41.52
C SER A 27 23.27 -6.72 -41.23
N GLN A 28 22.71 -5.95 -42.16
CA GLN A 28 21.33 -5.44 -42.08
C GLN A 28 20.30 -6.55 -41.74
N LYS A 29 20.55 -7.78 -42.23
CA LYS A 29 19.68 -8.93 -41.92
C LYS A 29 19.59 -9.23 -40.44
N ILE A 30 20.68 -9.11 -39.70
CA ILE A 30 20.68 -9.34 -38.22
C ILE A 30 19.87 -8.26 -37.56
N ILE A 31 19.97 -7.02 -37.99
CA ILE A 31 19.19 -5.90 -37.44
C ILE A 31 17.68 -6.14 -37.62
N TYR A 32 17.25 -6.56 -38.81
CA TYR A 32 15.85 -6.88 -39.07
C TYR A 32 15.32 -8.05 -38.20
N ILE A 33 16.13 -9.08 -38.00
CA ILE A 33 15.78 -10.21 -37.12
C ILE A 33 15.57 -9.71 -35.67
N ILE A 34 16.45 -8.85 -35.19
CA ILE A 34 16.35 -8.29 -33.86
C ILE A 34 15.09 -7.42 -33.71
N ILE A 35 14.83 -6.53 -34.66
CA ILE A 35 13.64 -5.69 -34.70
C ILE A 35 12.37 -6.56 -34.65
N PHE A 36 12.33 -7.63 -35.43
CA PHE A 36 11.22 -8.58 -35.46
C PHE A 36 10.95 -9.19 -34.08
N PHE A 37 11.98 -9.70 -33.38
CA PHE A 37 11.82 -10.26 -32.05
C PHE A 37 11.44 -9.19 -30.99
N VAL A 38 11.95 -7.98 -31.09
CA VAL A 38 11.57 -6.87 -30.23
C VAL A 38 10.10 -6.54 -30.42
N LEU A 39 9.61 -6.45 -31.67
CA LEU A 39 8.20 -6.17 -31.97
C LEU A 39 7.28 -7.27 -31.40
N ILE A 40 7.62 -8.55 -31.62
CA ILE A 40 6.84 -9.68 -31.06
C ILE A 40 6.80 -9.60 -29.53
N SER A 41 7.95 -9.36 -28.90
CA SER A 41 8.03 -9.23 -27.45
C SER A 41 7.17 -8.06 -26.95
N THR A 42 7.26 -6.91 -27.62
CA THR A 42 6.48 -5.72 -27.26
C THR A 42 4.99 -5.99 -27.36
N VAL A 43 4.52 -6.60 -28.45
CA VAL A 43 3.10 -6.96 -28.64
C VAL A 43 2.65 -7.95 -27.55
N LYS A 44 3.45 -9.00 -27.29
CA LYS A 44 3.16 -9.98 -26.23
C LYS A 44 3.02 -9.32 -24.85
N PHE A 45 3.97 -8.45 -24.49
CA PHE A 45 3.93 -7.75 -23.21
C PHE A 45 2.78 -6.74 -23.14
N HIS A 46 2.49 -6.04 -24.24
CA HIS A 46 1.35 -5.13 -24.31
C HIS A 46 0.03 -5.86 -24.07
N ILE A 47 -0.21 -6.98 -24.75
CA ILE A 47 -1.41 -7.80 -24.54
C ILE A 47 -1.49 -8.23 -23.07
N ARG A 48 -0.41 -8.82 -22.55
CA ARG A 48 -0.41 -9.36 -21.19
C ARG A 48 -0.63 -8.31 -20.11
N TYR A 49 0.02 -7.15 -20.20
CA TYR A 49 0.02 -6.18 -19.09
C TYR A 49 -0.95 -5.01 -19.28
N ASN A 50 -1.22 -4.62 -20.51
CA ASN A 50 -2.12 -3.50 -20.79
C ASN A 50 -3.55 -3.93 -21.14
N ILE A 51 -3.75 -5.19 -21.56
CA ILE A 51 -5.08 -5.74 -21.87
C ILE A 51 -5.49 -6.74 -20.82
N ASP A 52 -4.81 -7.89 -20.71
CA ASP A 52 -5.23 -9.00 -19.85
C ASP A 52 -5.09 -8.67 -18.36
N ARG A 53 -4.03 -7.97 -17.98
CA ARG A 53 -3.70 -7.64 -16.58
C ARG A 53 -3.84 -6.18 -16.22
N LYS A 54 -4.49 -5.39 -17.05
CA LYS A 54 -4.66 -3.94 -16.86
C LYS A 54 -5.21 -3.58 -15.48
N PHE A 55 -6.06 -4.42 -14.94
CA PHE A 55 -6.66 -4.27 -13.61
C PHE A 55 -6.53 -5.58 -12.83
N HIS A 56 -5.29 -6.05 -12.70
CA HIS A 56 -4.97 -7.36 -12.14
C HIS A 56 -5.71 -7.69 -10.84
N ASP A 57 -5.84 -6.71 -9.94
CA ASP A 57 -6.54 -6.91 -8.68
C ASP A 57 -8.06 -6.71 -8.80
N LEU A 58 -8.55 -6.33 -9.98
CA LEU A 58 -9.93 -5.96 -10.25
C LEU A 58 -10.59 -6.82 -11.35
N GLU A 59 -10.00 -7.95 -11.71
CA GLU A 59 -10.50 -8.82 -12.79
C GLU A 59 -11.94 -9.31 -12.54
N ALA A 60 -12.23 -9.65 -11.29
CA ALA A 60 -13.55 -10.15 -10.88
C ALA A 60 -14.54 -9.06 -10.43
N VAL A 61 -14.15 -7.78 -10.55
CA VAL A 61 -14.94 -6.68 -9.99
C VAL A 61 -15.88 -6.09 -11.03
N ASN A 62 -17.14 -5.92 -10.63
CA ASN A 62 -18.10 -5.22 -11.47
C ASN A 62 -17.87 -3.69 -11.38
N LYS A 63 -17.31 -3.12 -12.45
CA LYS A 63 -17.00 -1.69 -12.54
C LYS A 63 -18.24 -0.78 -12.53
N ILE A 64 -19.43 -1.34 -12.81
CA ILE A 64 -20.70 -0.60 -12.74
C ILE A 64 -20.98 -0.17 -11.29
N ASN A 65 -20.52 -0.95 -10.32
CA ASN A 65 -20.69 -0.67 -8.89
C ASN A 65 -19.65 0.30 -8.33
N ALA A 66 -18.84 0.92 -9.19
CA ALA A 66 -17.86 1.91 -8.75
C ALA A 66 -18.56 3.18 -8.23
N ILE A 67 -18.12 3.65 -7.06
CA ILE A 67 -18.69 4.80 -6.36
C ILE A 67 -17.73 5.97 -6.48
N ASP A 68 -18.23 7.19 -6.51
CA ASP A 68 -17.39 8.38 -6.52
C ASP A 68 -16.58 8.49 -5.22
N ALA A 69 -15.27 8.60 -5.32
CA ALA A 69 -14.39 8.66 -4.15
C ALA A 69 -14.42 10.02 -3.44
N SER A 70 -14.97 11.06 -4.07
CA SER A 70 -15.19 12.37 -3.44
C SER A 70 -16.09 12.32 -2.21
N ILE A 71 -16.86 11.24 -2.05
CA ILE A 71 -17.65 10.96 -0.83
C ILE A 71 -16.75 10.85 0.41
N ILE A 72 -15.51 10.37 0.25
CA ILE A 72 -14.54 10.27 1.34
C ILE A 72 -13.94 11.64 1.63
N HIS A 73 -13.42 12.30 0.60
CA HIS A 73 -12.78 13.61 0.71
C HIS A 73 -12.72 14.31 -0.66
N ASN A 74 -12.85 15.63 -0.66
CA ASN A 74 -12.86 16.42 -1.91
C ASN A 74 -11.59 16.26 -2.76
N ASN A 75 -10.44 16.00 -2.15
CA ASN A 75 -9.18 15.75 -2.84
C ASN A 75 -9.19 14.47 -3.69
N LEU A 76 -10.20 13.62 -3.54
CA LEU A 76 -10.42 12.41 -4.35
C LEU A 76 -11.42 12.62 -5.49
N ASN A 77 -11.77 13.87 -5.80
CA ASN A 77 -12.67 14.19 -6.89
C ASN A 77 -12.13 13.65 -8.23
N GLY A 78 -13.04 13.09 -9.04
CA GLY A 78 -12.68 12.45 -10.31
C GLY A 78 -12.19 11.01 -10.22
N LEU A 79 -11.94 10.49 -9.02
CA LEU A 79 -11.60 9.10 -8.80
C LEU A 79 -12.85 8.25 -8.52
N LYS A 80 -12.79 6.99 -8.93
CA LYS A 80 -13.83 6.00 -8.66
C LYS A 80 -13.33 4.96 -7.66
N TRP A 81 -14.10 4.73 -6.61
CA TRP A 81 -13.86 3.70 -5.62
C TRP A 81 -14.44 2.38 -6.06
N ILE A 82 -13.62 1.36 -6.08
CA ILE A 82 -14.02 0.00 -6.38
C ILE A 82 -13.25 -0.96 -5.45
N THR A 83 -13.88 -2.03 -5.03
CA THR A 83 -13.26 -3.01 -4.14
C THR A 83 -13.42 -4.42 -4.65
N LYS A 84 -12.38 -5.24 -4.47
CA LYS A 84 -12.39 -6.67 -4.73
C LYS A 84 -13.01 -7.47 -3.58
N PHE A 85 -12.83 -6.98 -2.37
CA PHE A 85 -13.04 -7.75 -1.14
C PHE A 85 -14.42 -7.57 -0.53
N ASN A 86 -15.11 -6.49 -0.85
CA ASN A 86 -16.44 -6.23 -0.38
C ASN A 86 -17.45 -6.36 -1.53
N LYS A 87 -18.48 -7.17 -1.32
CA LYS A 87 -19.62 -7.24 -2.27
C LYS A 87 -20.28 -5.88 -2.44
N ASN A 88 -20.16 -5.01 -1.42
CA ASN A 88 -20.72 -3.67 -1.41
C ASN A 88 -19.62 -2.63 -1.17
N SER A 89 -19.19 -1.96 -2.22
CA SER A 89 -18.22 -0.86 -2.15
C SER A 89 -18.69 0.29 -1.26
N LYS A 90 -20.00 0.45 -1.09
CA LYS A 90 -20.61 1.51 -0.28
C LYS A 90 -20.31 1.34 1.20
N ASP A 91 -20.28 0.11 1.71
CA ASP A 91 -19.96 -0.13 3.13
C ASP A 91 -18.50 0.18 3.43
N GLU A 92 -17.61 -0.17 2.51
CA GLU A 92 -16.19 0.14 2.67
C GLU A 92 -15.94 1.65 2.63
N ILE A 93 -16.51 2.34 1.64
CA ILE A 93 -16.33 3.79 1.50
C ILE A 93 -16.87 4.56 2.70
N ASN A 94 -18.00 4.11 3.28
CA ASN A 94 -18.55 4.72 4.48
C ASN A 94 -17.64 4.52 5.71
N THR A 95 -17.05 3.33 5.85
CA THR A 95 -16.07 3.06 6.91
C THR A 95 -14.83 3.96 6.77
N VAL A 96 -14.29 4.06 5.56
CA VAL A 96 -13.13 4.90 5.27
C VAL A 96 -13.44 6.39 5.49
N LYS A 97 -14.59 6.87 5.03
CA LYS A 97 -15.05 8.23 5.28
C LYS A 97 -15.10 8.54 6.77
N LYS A 98 -15.77 7.69 7.55
CA LYS A 98 -15.88 7.84 9.01
C LYS A 98 -14.51 7.84 9.70
N ALA A 99 -13.60 6.98 9.24
CA ALA A 99 -12.25 6.95 9.76
C ALA A 99 -11.49 8.26 9.45
N VAL A 100 -11.58 8.76 8.22
CA VAL A 100 -10.97 10.03 7.80
C VAL A 100 -11.50 11.19 8.65
N GLU A 101 -12.81 11.26 8.90
CA GLU A 101 -13.43 12.29 9.74
C GLU A 101 -12.93 12.24 11.19
N ILE A 102 -12.85 11.03 11.78
CA ILE A 102 -12.35 10.85 13.15
C ILE A 102 -10.87 11.21 13.25
N ILE A 103 -10.04 10.75 12.31
CA ILE A 103 -8.60 11.02 12.29
C ILE A 103 -8.34 12.52 12.11
N LYS A 104 -9.07 13.19 11.21
CA LYS A 104 -8.96 14.63 10.95
C LYS A 104 -9.30 15.47 12.18
N ASN A 105 -10.30 15.07 12.96
CA ASN A 105 -10.77 15.81 14.12
C ASN A 105 -9.96 15.51 15.40
N ASP A 106 -9.00 14.61 15.36
CA ASP A 106 -8.13 14.30 16.48
C ASP A 106 -6.79 15.05 16.35
N ASN A 107 -6.57 16.05 17.18
CA ASN A 107 -5.37 16.87 17.16
C ASN A 107 -4.15 16.21 17.85
N ARG A 108 -4.32 15.03 18.44
CA ARG A 108 -3.23 14.32 19.11
C ARG A 108 -2.23 13.76 18.08
N LYS A 109 -0.98 13.61 18.48
CA LYS A 109 0.00 12.85 17.68
C LYS A 109 -0.45 11.40 17.58
N LYS A 110 -0.52 10.89 16.36
CA LYS A 110 -1.16 9.62 16.06
C LYS A 110 -0.34 8.78 15.07
N ILE A 111 -0.56 7.47 15.12
CA ILE A 111 -0.10 6.51 14.12
C ILE A 111 -1.32 5.95 13.40
N LEU A 112 -1.27 5.86 12.09
CA LEU A 112 -2.26 5.16 11.29
C LEU A 112 -1.66 3.89 10.69
N ILE A 113 -2.23 2.75 11.06
CA ILE A 113 -1.90 1.44 10.50
C ILE A 113 -3.02 1.04 9.57
N THR A 114 -2.73 1.02 8.26
CA THR A 114 -3.76 0.83 7.24
C THR A 114 -3.20 0.38 5.89
N HIS A 115 -4.04 -0.18 5.06
CA HIS A 115 -3.79 -0.35 3.62
C HIS A 115 -4.12 0.92 2.81
N TYR A 116 -4.90 1.83 3.38
CA TYR A 116 -5.36 3.06 2.72
C TYR A 116 -4.34 4.18 2.87
N GLN A 117 -3.19 4.04 2.22
CA GLN A 117 -2.03 4.93 2.37
C GLN A 117 -2.29 6.38 1.91
N PHE A 118 -3.31 6.59 1.09
CA PHE A 118 -3.69 7.92 0.61
C PHE A 118 -4.25 8.85 1.70
N ILE A 119 -4.61 8.33 2.88
CA ILE A 119 -5.26 9.12 3.94
C ILE A 119 -4.34 10.25 4.43
N SER A 120 -3.05 10.01 4.64
CA SER A 120 -2.10 11.07 5.00
C SER A 120 -2.02 12.15 3.94
N THR A 121 -2.06 11.77 2.65
CA THR A 121 -2.01 12.72 1.53
C THR A 121 -3.26 13.59 1.43
N ILE A 122 -4.46 13.01 1.60
CA ILE A 122 -5.70 13.79 1.50
C ILE A 122 -5.91 14.70 2.72
N LEU A 123 -5.37 14.33 3.88
CA LEU A 123 -5.44 15.14 5.10
C LEU A 123 -4.30 16.14 5.21
N ASP A 124 -3.28 16.04 4.36
CA ASP A 124 -2.03 16.80 4.45
C ASP A 124 -1.42 16.74 5.86
N GLU A 125 -1.43 15.54 6.44
CA GLU A 125 -0.99 15.28 7.82
C GLU A 125 0.01 14.12 7.87
N ASP A 126 1.10 14.31 8.60
CA ASP A 126 1.99 13.21 8.97
C ASP A 126 1.31 12.34 10.03
N LEU A 127 0.89 11.17 9.61
CA LEU A 127 0.24 10.18 10.47
C LEU A 127 1.24 9.18 11.07
N ASN A 128 2.54 9.51 11.10
CA ASN A 128 3.62 8.69 11.61
C ASN A 128 3.55 7.24 11.11
N ILE A 129 3.26 7.07 9.83
CA ILE A 129 3.08 5.75 9.21
C ILE A 129 4.42 5.02 9.22
N LEU A 130 4.47 3.88 9.90
CA LEU A 130 5.69 3.11 10.12
C LEU A 130 6.14 2.33 8.89
N ASN A 131 5.17 1.90 8.08
CA ASN A 131 5.40 1.14 6.85
C ASN A 131 4.64 1.76 5.69
N ARG A 132 5.22 1.64 4.50
CA ARG A 132 4.57 2.12 3.28
C ARG A 132 3.21 1.44 3.01
N TRP A 133 3.04 0.19 3.43
CA TRP A 133 1.79 -0.56 3.44
C TRP A 133 1.86 -1.70 4.46
N TYR A 134 0.71 -2.18 4.89
CA TYR A 134 0.58 -3.33 5.78
C TYR A 134 -0.13 -4.46 5.02
N LEU A 135 0.65 -5.36 4.44
CA LEU A 135 0.13 -6.57 3.82
C LEU A 135 0.07 -7.71 4.84
N TRP A 136 -0.99 -8.48 4.73
CA TRP A 136 -1.28 -9.65 5.59
C TRP A 136 -0.39 -10.87 5.29
N ASP A 137 0.39 -10.81 4.21
CA ASP A 137 1.37 -11.84 3.83
C ASP A 137 2.74 -11.69 4.54
N ASN A 138 2.85 -10.79 5.51
CA ASN A 138 4.06 -10.49 6.30
C ASN A 138 5.28 -10.01 5.49
N ASN A 139 5.10 -9.63 4.23
CA ASN A 139 6.21 -9.18 3.39
C ASN A 139 6.60 -7.71 3.63
N THR A 140 5.86 -6.99 4.46
CA THR A 140 6.05 -5.54 4.66
C THR A 140 6.59 -5.18 6.03
N HIS A 141 6.56 -6.10 6.97
CA HIS A 141 7.08 -5.91 8.33
C HIS A 141 7.56 -7.26 8.89
N PRO A 142 8.61 -7.30 9.72
CA PRO A 142 9.13 -8.53 10.27
C PRO A 142 8.15 -9.12 11.31
N THR A 143 7.95 -10.43 11.27
CA THR A 143 7.24 -11.19 12.30
C THR A 143 8.19 -11.61 13.42
N GLU A 144 7.67 -12.10 14.57
CA GLU A 144 8.46 -12.46 15.75
C GLU A 144 9.66 -13.36 15.48
N ASN A 145 9.54 -14.28 14.54
CA ASN A 145 10.62 -15.21 14.19
C ASN A 145 11.60 -14.65 13.16
N HIS A 146 11.41 -13.41 12.72
CA HIS A 146 12.29 -12.81 11.73
C HIS A 146 13.51 -12.18 12.41
N LYS A 147 14.70 -12.36 11.81
CA LYS A 147 15.98 -11.83 12.36
C LYS A 147 16.02 -10.34 12.66
N TYR A 148 15.15 -9.54 12.00
CA TYR A 148 15.06 -8.09 12.20
C TYR A 148 13.89 -7.67 13.08
N PHE A 149 13.18 -8.61 13.71
CA PHE A 149 11.99 -8.28 14.52
C PHE A 149 12.31 -7.32 15.66
N GLU A 150 13.31 -7.64 16.48
CA GLU A 150 13.70 -6.78 17.62
C GLU A 150 14.19 -5.40 17.19
N PHE A 151 14.95 -5.34 16.09
CA PHE A 151 15.38 -4.06 15.52
C PHE A 151 14.18 -3.21 15.13
N TYR A 152 13.22 -3.79 14.40
CA TYR A 152 12.02 -3.09 13.95
C TYR A 152 11.14 -2.68 15.12
N LYS A 153 10.92 -3.54 16.11
CA LYS A 153 10.18 -3.26 17.35
C LYS A 153 10.78 -2.06 18.09
N ASN A 154 12.11 -2.03 18.24
CA ASN A 154 12.80 -0.92 18.87
C ASN A 154 12.64 0.39 18.08
N MET A 155 12.71 0.32 16.76
CA MET A 155 12.46 1.47 15.88
C MET A 155 11.03 2.01 16.05
N VAL A 156 10.03 1.13 16.09
CA VAL A 156 8.61 1.50 16.33
C VAL A 156 8.45 2.19 17.67
N ASN A 157 8.97 1.61 18.75
CA ASN A 157 8.87 2.18 20.10
C ASN A 157 9.61 3.51 20.22
N LYS A 158 10.77 3.63 19.57
CA LYS A 158 11.52 4.90 19.48
C LYS A 158 10.70 5.98 18.78
N ASN A 159 10.10 5.65 17.63
CA ASN A 159 9.24 6.57 16.87
C ASN A 159 8.04 7.06 17.72
N ILE A 160 7.35 6.15 18.44
CA ILE A 160 6.25 6.49 19.32
C ILE A 160 6.69 7.49 20.39
N LYS A 161 7.84 7.26 21.01
CA LYS A 161 8.38 8.12 22.08
C LYS A 161 8.85 9.48 21.55
N GLU A 162 9.61 9.49 20.46
CA GLU A 162 10.18 10.72 19.88
C GLU A 162 9.11 11.66 19.32
N ASN A 163 8.07 11.09 18.73
CA ASN A 163 6.95 11.86 18.17
C ASN A 163 5.80 12.09 19.17
N ASP A 164 5.96 11.68 20.43
CA ASP A 164 4.95 11.80 21.49
C ASP A 164 3.57 11.28 21.07
N VAL A 165 3.55 10.11 20.41
CA VAL A 165 2.32 9.50 19.90
C VAL A 165 1.40 9.13 21.05
N LYS A 166 0.13 9.52 20.97
CA LYS A 166 -0.90 9.29 21.99
C LYS A 166 -1.95 8.29 21.58
N VAL A 167 -2.09 8.04 20.28
CA VAL A 167 -3.15 7.18 19.77
C VAL A 167 -2.69 6.41 18.52
N ILE A 168 -3.13 5.17 18.41
CA ILE A 168 -2.92 4.31 17.25
C ILE A 168 -4.27 4.00 16.63
N TYR A 169 -4.43 4.29 15.36
CA TYR A 169 -5.58 3.95 14.55
C TYR A 169 -5.29 2.70 13.72
N LEU A 170 -6.19 1.72 13.79
CA LEU A 170 -6.17 0.54 12.93
C LEU A 170 -7.37 0.62 11.98
N LEU A 171 -7.09 0.72 10.69
CA LEU A 171 -8.10 0.76 9.65
C LEU A 171 -7.75 -0.24 8.55
N GLY A 172 -8.62 -1.21 8.34
CA GLY A 172 -8.41 -2.23 7.31
C GLY A 172 -9.64 -3.09 7.11
N GLN A 173 -9.58 -3.98 6.14
CA GLN A 173 -10.67 -4.90 5.82
C GLN A 173 -10.82 -5.99 6.88
N ASP A 174 -9.72 -6.43 7.46
CA ASP A 174 -9.68 -7.34 8.60
C ASP A 174 -8.68 -6.81 9.63
N LYS A 175 -9.17 -5.95 10.53
CA LYS A 175 -8.33 -5.34 11.56
C LYS A 175 -7.81 -6.35 12.58
N GLU A 176 -8.47 -7.49 12.77
CA GLU A 176 -8.02 -8.50 13.72
C GLU A 176 -6.77 -9.20 13.20
N ILE A 177 -6.71 -9.49 11.91
CA ILE A 177 -5.50 -9.98 11.27
C ILE A 177 -4.43 -8.89 11.32
N LEU A 178 -4.76 -7.67 10.93
CA LEU A 178 -3.81 -6.56 10.94
C LEU A 178 -3.26 -6.31 12.35
N PHE A 179 -4.11 -6.33 13.38
CA PHE A 179 -3.69 -6.13 14.76
C PHE A 179 -2.77 -7.24 15.24
N ARG A 180 -3.09 -8.51 15.01
CA ARG A 180 -2.23 -9.65 15.37
C ARG A 180 -0.83 -9.56 14.76
N HIS A 181 -0.70 -8.97 13.59
CA HIS A 181 0.61 -8.78 12.96
C HIS A 181 1.46 -7.68 13.60
N VAL A 182 0.83 -6.72 14.25
CA VAL A 182 1.52 -5.53 14.78
C VAL A 182 1.50 -5.43 16.30
N GLU A 183 0.65 -6.18 17.01
CA GLU A 183 0.49 -6.09 18.48
C GLU A 183 1.79 -6.35 19.23
N ASN A 184 2.62 -7.25 18.72
CA ASN A 184 3.88 -7.61 19.33
C ASN A 184 4.94 -6.51 19.29
N TYR A 185 4.74 -5.48 18.46
CA TYR A 185 5.58 -4.28 18.50
C TYR A 185 5.26 -3.37 19.68
N PHE A 186 4.06 -3.50 20.25
CA PHE A 186 3.51 -2.61 21.28
C PHE A 186 3.45 -3.24 22.67
N THR A 187 4.16 -4.34 22.91
CA THR A 187 4.10 -5.11 24.19
C THR A 187 4.39 -4.30 25.45
N ASN A 188 5.11 -3.19 25.31
CA ASN A 188 5.46 -2.31 26.43
C ASN A 188 4.47 -1.15 26.64
N LEU A 189 3.37 -1.13 25.89
CA LEU A 189 2.36 -0.08 25.95
C LEU A 189 1.06 -0.62 26.51
N CYS A 190 0.38 0.21 27.27
CA CYS A 190 -0.97 -0.06 27.74
C CYS A 190 -1.97 0.76 26.92
N PHE A 191 -3.10 0.15 26.59
CA PHE A 191 -4.10 0.76 25.73
C PHE A 191 -5.47 0.82 26.35
N LYS A 192 -6.16 1.91 26.10
CA LYS A 192 -7.62 1.98 26.19
C LYS A 192 -8.18 1.84 24.78
N ASN A 193 -8.85 0.73 24.53
CA ASN A 193 -9.33 0.37 23.20
C ASN A 193 -10.77 0.83 22.98
N LYS A 194 -11.04 1.40 21.81
CA LYS A 194 -12.38 1.74 21.34
C LYS A 194 -12.60 1.12 19.97
N ILE A 195 -13.54 0.20 19.86
CA ILE A 195 -13.99 -0.34 18.59
C ILE A 195 -14.99 0.66 17.99
N VAL A 196 -14.68 1.23 16.84
CA VAL A 196 -15.56 2.14 16.12
C VAL A 196 -16.43 1.38 15.14
N GLU A 197 -15.80 0.44 14.39
CA GLU A 197 -16.49 -0.51 13.53
C GLU A 197 -15.89 -1.90 13.71
N LYS A 198 -16.76 -2.88 13.96
CA LYS A 198 -16.34 -4.27 14.17
C LYS A 198 -15.55 -4.74 12.96
N ASN A 199 -14.37 -5.31 13.18
CA ASN A 199 -13.45 -5.89 12.21
C ASN A 199 -12.86 -4.91 11.18
N ARG A 200 -13.16 -3.60 11.23
CA ARG A 200 -12.67 -2.65 10.22
C ARG A 200 -11.93 -1.45 10.77
N PHE A 201 -12.40 -0.88 11.88
CA PHE A 201 -11.82 0.34 12.43
C PHE A 201 -11.80 0.35 13.95
N SER A 202 -10.62 0.59 14.53
CA SER A 202 -10.45 0.74 15.99
C SER A 202 -9.44 1.82 16.34
N VAL A 203 -9.60 2.33 17.54
CA VAL A 203 -8.76 3.37 18.14
C VAL A 203 -8.14 2.80 19.42
N HIS A 204 -6.83 2.93 19.56
CA HIS A 204 -6.05 2.45 20.70
C HIS A 204 -5.34 3.65 21.32
N GLU A 205 -5.90 4.17 22.40
CA GLU A 205 -5.28 5.27 23.14
C GLU A 205 -4.18 4.74 24.04
N ILE A 206 -2.99 5.31 23.94
CA ILE A 206 -1.85 4.97 24.78
C ILE A 206 -2.08 5.59 26.16
N ILE A 207 -2.08 4.74 27.18
CA ILE A 207 -2.27 5.15 28.58
C ILE A 207 -1.09 4.72 29.42
N ASN A 208 -0.95 5.33 30.60
CA ASN A 208 0.03 4.88 31.58
C ASN A 208 -0.35 3.50 32.08
N CYS A 209 0.56 2.56 32.02
CA CYS A 209 0.37 1.24 32.61
C CYS A 209 0.15 1.40 34.12
N LYS A 210 -1.00 0.97 34.62
CA LYS A 210 -1.19 0.83 36.07
C LYS A 210 -0.23 -0.26 36.52
N LYS A 211 0.70 0.10 37.39
CA LYS A 211 1.53 -0.86 38.12
C LYS A 211 0.68 -1.67 39.09
#